data_9724593d517b1d0eda3377b6f0f13ae7
#
_entry.id   9724593d517b1d0eda3377b6f0f13ae7
#
_cell.length_a   1.000
_cell.length_b   1.000
_cell.length_c   1.000
_cell.angle_alpha   90.00
_cell.angle_beta   90.00
_cell.angle_gamma   90.00
#
_symmetry.space_group_name_H-M   'P 1'
#
loop_
_entity.id
_entity.type
_entity.pdbx_description
1 polymer ?
#
loop_
_entity_poly.entity_id
_entity_poly.type
_entity_poly.pdbx_seq_one_letter_code
_entity_poly.pdbx_strand_id
1 'polypeptide(L)'
;MKKIIFVLMLSFISQWTFSQTTHKLLRKGNKAYKEDNFAKAAEDYYKALAKDPSNIKGKFNLGNATYKNEGYDEAVQHFSSAAEFAKDQQTKADAYYNLGNSLFKKAQAEEGKGLEKSVEAYKSSLRLNPTDLDTKKNLALTQRLIQMQQQEEQQQQQQQEDQEEQEEQEQEEQEEQQEEQQDEQQQQDQQQEQDEEKKSQEQPKDLNKEEALELLKIMDDEEKKVQEKMRKAKGNGKKPIKDW
;
A
#
# COMPACT_ATOMS: atom_id res chain seq x y z
N MET A 1 -14.70 61.91 30.67
CA MET A 1 -13.67 61.11 31.37
C MET A 1 -14.30 60.03 32.28
N LYS A 2 -15.21 60.31 33.20
CA LYS A 2 -15.82 59.27 34.08
C LYS A 2 -16.51 58.10 33.35
N LYS A 3 -17.20 58.37 32.22
CA LYS A 3 -17.84 57.33 31.40
C LYS A 3 -16.82 56.42 30.71
N ILE A 4 -15.67 56.93 30.25
CA ILE A 4 -14.60 56.15 29.62
C ILE A 4 -13.90 55.25 30.65
N ILE A 5 -13.66 55.78 31.87
CA ILE A 5 -13.07 55.00 32.97
C ILE A 5 -14.03 53.85 33.36
N PHE A 6 -15.33 54.08 33.39
CA PHE A 6 -16.34 53.06 33.70
C PHE A 6 -16.40 51.96 32.64
N VAL A 7 -16.32 52.31 31.36
CA VAL A 7 -16.26 51.31 30.25
C VAL A 7 -14.97 50.51 30.31
N LEU A 8 -13.84 51.12 30.61
CA LEU A 8 -12.55 50.43 30.81
C LEU A 8 -12.59 49.50 32.03
N MET A 9 -13.21 49.90 33.13
CA MET A 9 -13.40 49.03 34.30
C MET A 9 -14.28 47.81 33.97
N LEU A 10 -15.38 47.99 33.25
CA LEU A 10 -16.25 46.89 32.86
C LEU A 10 -15.53 45.89 31.93
N SER A 11 -14.66 46.36 31.02
CA SER A 11 -13.85 45.50 30.16
C SER A 11 -12.80 44.68 30.96
N PHE A 12 -12.21 45.24 32.00
CA PHE A 12 -11.29 44.52 32.89
C PHE A 12 -11.99 43.45 33.73
N ILE A 13 -13.20 43.70 34.21
CA ILE A 13 -13.98 42.73 35.00
C ILE A 13 -14.38 41.53 34.13
N SER A 14 -14.73 41.75 32.86
CA SER A 14 -15.07 40.64 31.94
C SER A 14 -13.90 39.70 31.67
N GLN A 15 -12.67 40.22 31.55
CA GLN A 15 -11.48 39.40 31.35
C GLN A 15 -11.13 38.53 32.57
N TRP A 16 -11.35 39.04 33.77
CA TRP A 16 -11.10 38.29 35.01
C TRP A 16 -12.02 37.08 35.17
N THR A 17 -13.30 37.21 34.84
CA THR A 17 -14.27 36.11 34.95
C THR A 17 -13.99 35.00 33.94
N PHE A 18 -13.53 35.32 32.74
CA PHE A 18 -13.13 34.35 31.73
C PHE A 18 -11.90 33.52 32.15
N SER A 19 -10.87 34.18 32.70
CA SER A 19 -9.66 33.53 33.18
C SER A 19 -9.95 32.50 34.29
N GLN A 20 -10.80 32.88 35.28
CA GLN A 20 -11.15 31.96 36.36
C GLN A 20 -11.91 30.72 35.89
N THR A 21 -12.78 30.89 34.90
CA THR A 21 -13.54 29.77 34.33
C THR A 21 -12.62 28.78 33.57
N THR A 22 -11.68 29.27 32.76
CA THR A 22 -10.68 28.46 32.06
C THR A 22 -9.83 27.66 33.05
N HIS A 23 -9.30 28.31 34.12
CA HIS A 23 -8.51 27.61 35.13
C HIS A 23 -9.31 26.53 35.88
N LYS A 24 -10.61 26.75 36.14
CA LYS A 24 -11.48 25.75 36.77
C LYS A 24 -11.68 24.53 35.84
N LEU A 25 -11.87 24.75 34.55
CA LEU A 25 -12.03 23.68 33.57
C LEU A 25 -10.73 22.90 33.40
N LEU A 26 -9.58 23.57 33.30
CA LEU A 26 -8.27 22.90 33.25
C LEU A 26 -8.03 22.03 34.50
N ARG A 27 -8.40 22.50 35.69
CA ARG A 27 -8.28 21.69 36.92
C ARG A 27 -9.21 20.48 36.93
N LYS A 28 -10.43 20.60 36.39
CA LYS A 28 -11.35 19.45 36.22
C LYS A 28 -10.78 18.43 35.28
N GLY A 29 -10.28 18.85 34.10
CA GLY A 29 -9.60 18.00 33.17
C GLY A 29 -8.38 17.28 33.77
N ASN A 30 -7.55 18.04 34.53
CA ASN A 30 -6.40 17.44 35.23
C ASN A 30 -6.81 16.40 36.28
N LYS A 31 -7.95 16.61 36.96
CA LYS A 31 -8.50 15.62 37.89
C LYS A 31 -8.95 14.37 37.17
N ALA A 32 -9.75 14.51 36.11
CA ALA A 32 -10.22 13.41 35.30
C ALA A 32 -9.06 12.62 34.67
N TYR A 33 -8.01 13.32 34.20
CA TYR A 33 -6.79 12.70 33.66
C TYR A 33 -6.05 11.83 34.70
N LYS A 34 -5.96 12.28 35.94
CA LYS A 34 -5.35 11.54 37.05
C LYS A 34 -6.19 10.33 37.50
N GLU A 35 -7.46 10.33 37.18
CA GLU A 35 -8.40 9.21 37.38
C GLU A 35 -8.50 8.31 36.16
N ASP A 36 -7.55 8.42 35.20
CA ASP A 36 -7.50 7.69 33.93
C ASP A 36 -8.78 7.85 33.09
N ASN A 37 -9.61 8.82 33.38
CA ASN A 37 -10.80 9.16 32.59
C ASN A 37 -10.41 10.14 31.46
N PHE A 38 -9.67 9.66 30.49
CA PHE A 38 -9.08 10.47 29.42
C PHE A 38 -10.13 11.15 28.53
N ALA A 39 -11.23 10.47 28.25
CA ALA A 39 -12.34 11.04 27.47
C ALA A 39 -12.95 12.26 28.21
N LYS A 40 -13.20 12.15 29.51
CA LYS A 40 -13.70 13.25 30.32
C LYS A 40 -12.68 14.38 30.47
N ALA A 41 -11.40 14.02 30.59
CA ALA A 41 -10.31 15.00 30.62
C ALA A 41 -10.29 15.82 29.33
N ALA A 42 -10.36 15.16 28.17
CA ALA A 42 -10.40 15.81 26.87
C ALA A 42 -11.60 16.77 26.76
N GLU A 43 -12.80 16.33 27.16
CA GLU A 43 -14.01 17.18 27.17
C GLU A 43 -13.81 18.46 27.96
N ASP A 44 -13.26 18.35 29.18
CA ASP A 44 -13.05 19.51 30.08
C ASP A 44 -11.95 20.43 29.53
N TYR A 45 -10.89 19.91 28.91
CA TYR A 45 -9.86 20.69 28.21
C TYR A 45 -10.40 21.40 26.97
N TYR A 46 -11.24 20.75 26.18
CA TYR A 46 -11.95 21.37 25.06
C TYR A 46 -12.79 22.55 25.50
N LYS A 47 -13.56 22.40 26.59
CA LYS A 47 -14.33 23.49 27.17
C LYS A 47 -13.43 24.63 27.64
N ALA A 48 -12.25 24.33 28.16
CA ALA A 48 -11.28 25.36 28.59
C ALA A 48 -10.74 26.11 27.35
N LEU A 49 -10.38 25.42 26.29
CA LEU A 49 -9.89 26.00 25.05
C LEU A 49 -10.97 26.77 24.27
N ALA A 50 -12.23 26.38 24.38
CA ALA A 50 -13.34 27.18 23.85
C ALA A 50 -13.46 28.56 24.53
N LYS A 51 -12.95 28.72 25.78
CA LYS A 51 -12.88 29.99 26.50
C LYS A 51 -11.57 30.74 26.26
N ASP A 52 -10.46 30.01 26.13
CA ASP A 52 -9.12 30.55 25.86
C ASP A 52 -8.41 29.67 24.82
N PRO A 53 -8.62 29.93 23.52
CA PRO A 53 -7.99 29.17 22.43
C PRO A 53 -6.46 29.30 22.39
N SER A 54 -5.91 30.33 23.06
CA SER A 54 -4.47 30.58 23.12
C SER A 54 -3.75 29.83 24.22
N ASN A 55 -4.47 29.10 25.07
CA ASN A 55 -3.94 28.43 26.24
C ASN A 55 -3.07 27.23 25.88
N ILE A 56 -1.75 27.42 25.82
CA ILE A 56 -0.77 26.40 25.45
C ILE A 56 -0.86 25.18 26.39
N LYS A 57 -1.00 25.42 27.70
CA LYS A 57 -1.15 24.35 28.68
C LYS A 57 -2.42 23.51 28.44
N GLY A 58 -3.50 24.19 28.06
CA GLY A 58 -4.74 23.51 27.66
C GLY A 58 -4.56 22.63 26.41
N LYS A 59 -3.89 23.14 25.38
CA LYS A 59 -3.57 22.39 24.17
C LYS A 59 -2.70 21.17 24.46
N PHE A 60 -1.63 21.37 25.22
CA PHE A 60 -0.71 20.30 25.62
C PHE A 60 -1.44 19.20 26.43
N ASN A 61 -2.26 19.59 27.41
CA ASN A 61 -3.01 18.64 28.23
C ASN A 61 -4.11 17.92 27.43
N LEU A 62 -4.74 18.61 26.47
CA LEU A 62 -5.69 17.99 25.54
C LEU A 62 -4.98 16.97 24.65
N GLY A 63 -3.82 17.31 24.10
CA GLY A 63 -2.99 16.37 23.38
C GLY A 63 -2.65 15.12 24.18
N ASN A 64 -2.29 15.27 25.47
CA ASN A 64 -2.05 14.13 26.35
C ASN A 64 -3.31 13.27 26.56
N ALA A 65 -4.46 13.89 26.76
CA ALA A 65 -5.72 13.18 26.99
C ALA A 65 -6.18 12.44 25.73
N THR A 66 -6.12 13.08 24.57
CA THR A 66 -6.44 12.44 23.28
C THR A 66 -5.47 11.33 22.94
N TYR A 67 -4.17 11.50 23.17
CA TYR A 67 -3.16 10.46 23.00
C TYR A 67 -3.47 9.22 23.86
N LYS A 68 -3.79 9.43 25.15
CA LYS A 68 -4.14 8.34 26.07
C LYS A 68 -5.46 7.66 25.71
N ASN A 69 -6.36 8.37 25.03
CA ASN A 69 -7.62 7.85 24.48
C ASN A 69 -7.45 7.30 23.05
N GLU A 70 -6.21 7.08 22.60
CA GLU A 70 -5.84 6.55 21.29
C GLU A 70 -6.25 7.43 20.09
N GLY A 71 -6.68 8.66 20.33
CA GLY A 71 -6.99 9.67 19.30
C GLY A 71 -5.69 10.30 18.76
N TYR A 72 -4.86 9.54 18.07
CA TYR A 72 -3.51 9.97 17.67
C TYR A 72 -3.52 11.15 16.69
N ASP A 73 -4.47 11.20 15.77
CA ASP A 73 -4.62 12.32 14.82
C ASP A 73 -4.92 13.65 15.54
N GLU A 74 -5.83 13.63 16.50
CA GLU A 74 -6.14 14.81 17.30
C GLU A 74 -4.96 15.19 18.20
N ALA A 75 -4.28 14.22 18.79
CA ALA A 75 -3.09 14.44 19.60
C ALA A 75 -1.99 15.13 18.79
N VAL A 76 -1.75 14.70 17.53
CA VAL A 76 -0.82 15.35 16.59
C VAL A 76 -1.15 16.83 16.41
N GLN A 77 -2.42 17.17 16.17
CA GLN A 77 -2.86 18.56 15.98
C GLN A 77 -2.60 19.42 17.24
N HIS A 78 -2.93 18.87 18.40
CA HIS A 78 -2.79 19.59 19.67
C HIS A 78 -1.33 19.78 20.07
N PHE A 79 -0.48 18.76 19.92
CA PHE A 79 0.94 18.88 20.21
C PHE A 79 1.68 19.75 19.19
N SER A 80 1.32 19.69 17.90
CA SER A 80 1.84 20.60 16.88
C SER A 80 1.56 22.06 17.26
N SER A 81 0.30 22.35 17.61
CA SER A 81 -0.07 23.69 18.04
C SER A 81 0.62 24.10 19.36
N ALA A 82 0.81 23.19 20.30
CA ALA A 82 1.55 23.49 21.52
C ALA A 82 3.02 23.76 21.24
N ALA A 83 3.67 22.96 20.36
CA ALA A 83 5.06 23.15 19.94
C ALA A 83 5.28 24.48 19.19
N GLU A 84 4.33 24.86 18.32
CA GLU A 84 4.41 26.11 17.56
C GLU A 84 4.37 27.35 18.46
N PHE A 85 3.41 27.39 19.40
CA PHE A 85 3.09 28.57 20.16
C PHE A 85 3.69 28.62 21.58
N ALA A 86 4.33 27.54 22.05
CA ALA A 86 5.01 27.54 23.34
C ALA A 86 6.15 28.57 23.35
N LYS A 87 6.21 29.38 24.43
CA LYS A 87 7.20 30.45 24.59
C LYS A 87 8.48 29.93 25.26
N ASP A 88 8.33 28.98 26.19
CA ASP A 88 9.47 28.41 26.90
C ASP A 88 9.99 27.17 26.18
N GLN A 89 11.31 27.02 26.26
CA GLN A 89 12.03 25.95 25.53
C GLN A 89 11.65 24.56 26.01
N GLN A 90 11.40 24.39 27.33
CA GLN A 90 11.05 23.08 27.87
C GLN A 90 9.68 22.60 27.38
N THR A 91 8.64 23.44 27.52
CA THR A 91 7.30 23.12 27.03
C THR A 91 7.32 22.81 25.51
N LYS A 92 8.15 23.55 24.75
CA LYS A 92 8.31 23.34 23.34
C LYS A 92 8.97 21.99 23.02
N ALA A 93 10.02 21.64 23.77
CA ALA A 93 10.69 20.35 23.64
C ALA A 93 9.73 19.18 23.97
N ASP A 94 9.01 19.29 25.08
CA ASP A 94 8.04 18.28 25.52
C ASP A 94 6.88 18.11 24.52
N ALA A 95 6.44 19.21 23.90
CA ALA A 95 5.41 19.17 22.88
C ALA A 95 5.91 18.45 21.60
N TYR A 96 7.14 18.71 21.17
CA TYR A 96 7.76 17.97 20.05
C TYR A 96 7.98 16.50 20.37
N TYR A 97 8.38 16.16 21.58
CA TYR A 97 8.50 14.76 22.02
C TYR A 97 7.15 14.03 21.92
N ASN A 98 6.09 14.63 22.49
CA ASN A 98 4.76 14.02 22.44
C ASN A 98 4.14 14.03 21.03
N LEU A 99 4.47 15.01 20.20
CA LEU A 99 4.16 15.00 18.77
C LEU A 99 4.81 13.81 18.09
N GLY A 100 6.10 13.56 18.35
CA GLY A 100 6.81 12.40 17.85
C GLY A 100 6.16 11.08 18.27
N ASN A 101 5.78 10.95 19.55
CA ASN A 101 5.08 9.77 20.06
C ASN A 101 3.72 9.57 19.36
N SER A 102 2.96 10.66 19.14
CA SER A 102 1.65 10.59 18.48
C SER A 102 1.77 10.19 17.00
N LEU A 103 2.73 10.78 16.29
CA LEU A 103 3.04 10.42 14.90
C LEU A 103 3.53 8.96 14.78
N PHE A 104 4.34 8.51 15.74
CA PHE A 104 4.79 7.12 15.78
C PHE A 104 3.62 6.15 15.95
N LYS A 105 2.72 6.43 16.89
CA LYS A 105 1.52 5.61 17.12
C LYS A 105 0.56 5.62 15.94
N LYS A 106 0.37 6.78 15.33
CA LYS A 106 -0.40 6.90 14.08
C LYS A 106 0.22 6.06 12.97
N ALA A 107 1.53 6.19 12.73
CA ALA A 107 2.24 5.41 11.72
C ALA A 107 2.15 3.89 11.97
N GLN A 108 2.21 3.45 13.23
CA GLN A 108 1.99 2.04 13.57
C GLN A 108 0.60 1.53 13.18
N ALA A 109 -0.43 2.36 13.30
CA ALA A 109 -1.79 2.02 12.87
C ALA A 109 -1.96 2.03 11.34
N GLU A 110 -1.07 2.71 10.62
CA GLU A 110 -1.05 2.87 9.17
C GLU A 110 0.08 2.06 8.50
N GLU A 111 0.42 0.90 9.05
CA GLU A 111 1.45 -0.02 8.52
C GLU A 111 2.84 0.61 8.36
N GLY A 112 3.19 1.52 9.27
CA GLY A 112 4.49 2.21 9.27
C GLY A 112 4.58 3.45 8.40
N LYS A 113 3.51 3.83 7.69
CA LYS A 113 3.51 5.00 6.81
C LYS A 113 3.68 6.30 7.61
N GLY A 114 4.71 7.07 7.28
CA GLY A 114 4.94 8.38 7.88
C GLY A 114 5.77 8.37 9.15
N LEU A 115 6.51 7.32 9.45
CA LEU A 115 7.48 7.26 10.54
C LEU A 115 8.52 8.38 10.48
N GLU A 116 8.86 8.87 9.28
CA GLU A 116 9.78 9.98 9.07
C GLU A 116 9.33 11.27 9.77
N LYS A 117 8.02 11.53 9.81
CA LYS A 117 7.45 12.69 10.52
C LYS A 117 7.70 12.59 12.02
N SER A 118 7.62 11.37 12.58
CA SER A 118 7.96 11.12 13.99
C SER A 118 9.45 11.38 14.26
N VAL A 119 10.34 10.95 13.36
CA VAL A 119 11.79 11.23 13.43
C VAL A 119 12.05 12.74 13.48
N GLU A 120 11.42 13.51 12.60
CA GLU A 120 11.61 14.97 12.57
C GLU A 120 11.08 15.65 13.84
N ALA A 121 9.99 15.18 14.40
CA ALA A 121 9.48 15.70 15.67
C ALA A 121 10.46 15.39 16.83
N TYR A 122 10.97 14.16 16.93
CA TYR A 122 12.00 13.83 17.95
C TYR A 122 13.29 14.62 17.77
N LYS A 123 13.77 14.81 16.55
CA LYS A 123 14.93 15.67 16.28
C LYS A 123 14.66 17.11 16.72
N SER A 124 13.44 17.61 16.52
CA SER A 124 13.04 18.94 16.95
C SER A 124 13.03 19.07 18.48
N SER A 125 12.56 18.05 19.19
CA SER A 125 12.65 17.97 20.63
C SER A 125 14.11 17.98 21.11
N LEU A 126 14.98 17.15 20.53
CA LEU A 126 16.39 17.04 20.90
C LEU A 126 17.22 18.30 20.58
N ARG A 127 16.83 19.09 19.56
CA ARG A 127 17.46 20.40 19.33
C ARG A 127 17.22 21.37 20.52
N LEU A 128 16.10 21.23 21.19
CA LEU A 128 15.72 22.05 22.33
C LEU A 128 16.20 21.44 23.68
N ASN A 129 16.17 20.12 23.80
CA ASN A 129 16.65 19.38 24.96
C ASN A 129 17.56 18.21 24.54
N PRO A 130 18.87 18.45 24.29
CA PRO A 130 19.79 17.44 23.78
C PRO A 130 20.08 16.28 24.75
N THR A 131 19.73 16.41 26.02
CA THR A 131 20.02 15.41 27.06
C THR A 131 18.89 14.44 27.31
N ASP A 132 17.72 14.64 26.68
CA ASP A 132 16.55 13.79 26.87
C ASP A 132 16.79 12.37 26.33
N LEU A 133 16.94 11.43 27.26
CA LEU A 133 17.21 10.02 26.94
C LEU A 133 16.02 9.30 26.33
N ASP A 134 14.79 9.66 26.71
CA ASP A 134 13.59 9.00 26.19
C ASP A 134 13.34 9.42 24.74
N THR A 135 13.53 10.69 24.43
CA THR A 135 13.50 11.15 23.03
C THR A 135 14.58 10.46 22.18
N LYS A 136 15.81 10.30 22.69
CA LYS A 136 16.88 9.60 21.98
C LYS A 136 16.53 8.13 21.70
N LYS A 137 15.98 7.42 22.68
CA LYS A 137 15.55 6.03 22.53
C LYS A 137 14.45 5.90 21.48
N ASN A 138 13.43 6.76 21.57
CA ASN A 138 12.31 6.73 20.64
C ASN A 138 12.75 7.08 19.21
N LEU A 139 13.64 8.06 19.05
CA LEU A 139 14.24 8.39 17.77
C LEU A 139 15.00 7.19 17.18
N ALA A 140 15.88 6.57 17.96
CA ALA A 140 16.66 5.41 17.51
C ALA A 140 15.76 4.22 17.13
N LEU A 141 14.71 3.96 17.92
CA LEU A 141 13.72 2.93 17.62
C LEU A 141 13.02 3.21 16.29
N THR A 142 12.55 4.45 16.12
CA THR A 142 11.81 4.83 14.90
C THR A 142 12.70 4.74 13.66
N GLN A 143 13.96 5.19 13.75
CA GLN A 143 14.92 5.08 12.64
C GLN A 143 15.21 3.62 12.29
N ARG A 144 15.33 2.75 13.30
CA ARG A 144 15.52 1.31 13.06
C ARG A 144 14.31 0.68 12.33
N LEU A 145 13.09 1.06 12.70
CA LEU A 145 11.89 0.56 12.04
C LEU A 145 11.83 1.00 10.57
N ILE A 146 12.17 2.26 10.27
CA ILE A 146 12.27 2.75 8.89
C ILE A 146 13.30 1.94 8.11
N GLN A 147 14.48 1.69 8.71
CA GLN A 147 15.53 0.90 8.04
C GLN A 147 15.07 -0.54 7.76
N MET A 148 14.36 -1.17 8.70
CA MET A 148 13.82 -2.52 8.51
C MET A 148 12.78 -2.54 7.38
N GLN A 149 11.87 -1.57 7.36
CA GLN A 149 10.87 -1.44 6.31
C GLN A 149 11.52 -1.26 4.92
N GLN A 150 12.53 -0.41 4.81
CA GLN A 150 13.28 -0.23 3.57
C GLN A 150 14.00 -1.52 3.11
N GLN A 151 14.54 -2.30 4.05
CA GLN A 151 15.15 -3.58 3.71
C GLN A 151 14.13 -4.61 3.23
N GLU A 152 12.95 -4.65 3.87
CA GLU A 152 11.85 -5.53 3.44
C GLU A 152 11.34 -5.16 2.04
N GLU A 153 11.16 -3.86 1.78
CA GLU A 153 10.76 -3.36 0.45
C GLU A 153 11.81 -3.72 -0.63
N GLN A 154 13.10 -3.55 -0.33
CA GLN A 154 14.17 -3.93 -1.26
C GLN A 154 14.19 -5.45 -1.54
N GLN A 155 14.00 -6.28 -0.51
CA GLN A 155 13.92 -7.72 -0.68
C GLN A 155 12.71 -8.15 -1.53
N GLN A 156 11.55 -7.49 -1.33
CA GLN A 156 10.37 -7.77 -2.13
C GLN A 156 10.56 -7.36 -3.60
N GLN A 157 11.18 -6.20 -3.85
CA GLN A 157 11.51 -5.78 -5.21
C GLN A 157 12.47 -6.75 -5.89
N GLN A 158 13.51 -7.18 -5.19
CA GLN A 158 14.48 -8.13 -5.73
C GLN A 158 13.82 -9.48 -6.06
N GLN A 159 12.91 -9.96 -5.20
CA GLN A 159 12.15 -11.18 -5.48
C GLN A 159 11.22 -11.05 -6.68
N GLN A 160 10.64 -9.88 -6.90
CA GLN A 160 9.82 -9.63 -8.08
C GLN A 160 10.66 -9.58 -9.36
N GLU A 161 11.81 -8.89 -9.32
CA GLU A 161 12.75 -8.85 -10.45
C GLU A 161 13.26 -10.27 -10.81
N ASP A 162 13.64 -11.06 -9.79
CA ASP A 162 14.08 -12.45 -10.00
C ASP A 162 12.96 -13.35 -10.60
N GLN A 163 11.70 -13.11 -10.24
CA GLN A 163 10.56 -13.83 -10.82
C GLN A 163 10.27 -13.41 -12.26
N GLU A 164 10.33 -12.11 -12.54
CA GLU A 164 10.14 -11.59 -13.91
C GLU A 164 11.24 -12.12 -14.85
N GLU A 165 12.50 -12.14 -14.40
CA GLU A 165 13.60 -12.71 -15.17
C GLU A 165 13.41 -14.22 -15.43
N GLN A 166 12.89 -14.98 -14.46
CA GLN A 166 12.59 -16.40 -14.66
C GLN A 166 11.44 -16.62 -15.64
N GLU A 167 10.39 -15.81 -15.55
CA GLU A 167 9.26 -15.89 -16.49
C GLU A 167 9.68 -15.53 -17.93
N GLU A 168 10.57 -14.53 -18.09
CA GLU A 168 11.12 -14.18 -19.39
C GLU A 168 11.98 -15.33 -19.98
N GLN A 169 12.84 -15.94 -19.16
CA GLN A 169 13.65 -17.09 -19.61
C GLN A 169 12.78 -18.30 -19.99
N GLU A 170 11.74 -18.60 -19.22
CA GLU A 170 10.81 -19.69 -19.57
C GLU A 170 10.03 -19.40 -20.86
N GLN A 171 9.72 -18.14 -21.14
CA GLN A 171 9.07 -17.75 -22.39
C GLN A 171 10.03 -17.89 -23.59
N GLU A 172 11.28 -17.44 -23.45
CA GLU A 172 12.30 -17.60 -24.49
C GLU A 172 12.57 -19.08 -24.81
N GLU A 173 12.70 -19.93 -23.77
CA GLU A 173 12.85 -21.37 -23.95
C GLU A 173 11.65 -22.03 -24.67
N GLN A 174 10.42 -21.55 -24.38
CA GLN A 174 9.22 -22.05 -25.07
C GLN A 174 9.16 -21.60 -26.54
N GLU A 175 9.58 -20.37 -26.81
CA GLU A 175 9.67 -19.86 -28.19
C GLU A 175 10.72 -20.63 -29.02
N GLU A 176 11.91 -20.84 -28.44
CA GLU A 176 12.96 -21.66 -29.12
C GLU A 176 12.48 -23.08 -29.40
N GLN A 177 11.79 -23.74 -28.46
CA GLN A 177 11.23 -25.07 -28.68
C GLN A 177 10.15 -25.10 -29.76
N GLN A 178 9.37 -24.02 -29.89
CA GLN A 178 8.36 -23.92 -30.95
C GLN A 178 9.02 -23.68 -32.32
N GLU A 179 10.08 -22.89 -32.38
CA GLU A 179 10.84 -22.68 -33.63
C GLU A 179 11.54 -23.97 -34.08
N GLU A 180 12.17 -24.71 -33.15
CA GLU A 180 12.79 -26.02 -33.49
C GLU A 180 11.75 -27.03 -34.02
N GLN A 181 10.55 -27.08 -33.40
CA GLN A 181 9.49 -27.96 -33.91
C GLN A 181 8.97 -27.55 -35.27
N GLN A 182 8.91 -26.27 -35.58
CA GLN A 182 8.51 -25.78 -36.90
C GLN A 182 9.57 -26.10 -37.96
N ASP A 183 10.85 -25.96 -37.62
CA ASP A 183 11.94 -26.28 -38.51
C ASP A 183 12.04 -27.79 -38.81
N GLU A 184 11.86 -28.65 -37.80
CA GLU A 184 11.77 -30.09 -37.97
C GLU A 184 10.58 -30.49 -38.88
N GLN A 185 9.44 -29.83 -38.71
CA GLN A 185 8.26 -30.10 -39.52
C GLN A 185 8.47 -29.66 -40.97
N GLN A 186 9.11 -28.51 -41.19
CA GLN A 186 9.48 -28.06 -42.57
C GLN A 186 10.50 -29.00 -43.24
N GLN A 187 11.46 -29.53 -42.47
CA GLN A 187 12.41 -30.49 -43.03
C GLN A 187 11.73 -31.83 -43.38
N GLN A 188 10.77 -32.30 -42.62
CA GLN A 188 9.98 -33.49 -42.92
C GLN A 188 9.11 -33.29 -44.17
N ASP A 189 8.48 -32.14 -44.31
CA ASP A 189 7.65 -31.80 -45.45
C ASP A 189 8.51 -31.73 -46.75
N GLN A 190 9.70 -31.11 -46.68
CA GLN A 190 10.63 -31.08 -47.83
C GLN A 190 11.17 -32.47 -48.20
N GLN A 191 11.39 -33.35 -47.23
CA GLN A 191 11.77 -34.74 -47.53
C GLN A 191 10.62 -35.52 -48.18
N GLN A 192 9.39 -35.32 -47.75
CA GLN A 192 8.23 -35.94 -48.38
C GLN A 192 8.00 -35.45 -49.81
N GLU A 193 8.16 -34.16 -50.07
CA GLU A 193 8.10 -33.63 -51.45
C GLU A 193 9.17 -34.19 -52.35
N GLN A 194 10.41 -34.32 -51.86
CA GLN A 194 11.50 -34.94 -52.64
C GLN A 194 11.28 -36.45 -52.95
N ASP A 195 10.69 -37.17 -51.99
CA ASP A 195 10.37 -38.59 -52.19
C ASP A 195 9.16 -38.79 -53.14
N GLU A 196 8.20 -37.86 -53.12
CA GLU A 196 7.11 -37.85 -54.12
C GLU A 196 7.60 -37.45 -55.50
N GLU A 197 8.51 -36.47 -55.62
CA GLU A 197 9.14 -36.15 -56.91
C GLU A 197 9.96 -37.33 -57.50
N LYS A 198 10.70 -38.06 -56.66
CA LYS A 198 11.40 -39.26 -57.10
C LYS A 198 10.46 -40.36 -57.54
N LYS A 199 9.33 -40.55 -56.88
CA LYS A 199 8.29 -41.50 -57.30
C LYS A 199 7.61 -41.14 -58.63
N SER A 200 7.49 -39.84 -58.91
CA SER A 200 6.88 -39.36 -60.16
C SER A 200 7.80 -39.41 -61.33
N GLN A 201 9.15 -39.54 -61.14
CA GLN A 201 10.13 -39.70 -62.21
C GLN A 201 10.38 -41.20 -62.61
N GLU A 202 9.89 -42.17 -61.83
CA GLU A 202 9.81 -43.56 -62.31
C GLU A 202 8.70 -43.64 -63.33
N GLN A 203 9.11 -43.84 -64.60
CA GLN A 203 8.22 -43.97 -65.76
C GLN A 203 7.07 -44.93 -65.48
N PRO A 204 5.85 -44.60 -65.87
CA PRO A 204 4.73 -45.51 -65.70
C PRO A 204 4.97 -46.77 -66.53
N LYS A 205 5.18 -47.88 -65.86
CA LYS A 205 4.97 -49.18 -66.52
C LYS A 205 3.54 -49.15 -66.99
N ASP A 206 3.37 -49.44 -68.33
CA ASP A 206 2.04 -49.65 -68.91
C ASP A 206 1.25 -50.62 -68.04
N LEU A 207 0.37 -50.06 -67.17
CA LEU A 207 -0.51 -50.83 -66.32
C LEU A 207 -1.47 -51.61 -67.16
N ASN A 208 -1.45 -52.94 -67.03
CA ASN A 208 -2.46 -53.82 -67.57
C ASN A 208 -3.84 -53.36 -67.14
N LYS A 209 -4.88 -53.47 -67.95
CA LYS A 209 -6.23 -53.01 -67.68
C LYS A 209 -6.82 -53.54 -66.39
N GLU A 210 -6.38 -54.72 -65.94
CA GLU A 210 -6.74 -55.34 -64.68
C GLU A 210 -6.13 -54.58 -63.43
N GLU A 211 -4.84 -54.23 -63.52
CA GLU A 211 -4.12 -53.48 -62.48
C GLU A 211 -4.65 -52.06 -62.33
N ALA A 212 -5.02 -51.42 -63.46
CA ALA A 212 -5.65 -50.09 -63.44
C ALA A 212 -7.06 -50.09 -62.74
N LEU A 213 -7.81 -51.20 -62.97
CA LEU A 213 -9.13 -51.36 -62.29
C LEU A 213 -9.00 -51.68 -60.81
N GLU A 214 -7.94 -52.37 -60.43
CA GLU A 214 -7.65 -52.67 -59.00
C GLU A 214 -7.21 -51.41 -58.25
N LEU A 215 -6.39 -50.56 -58.86
CA LEU A 215 -5.94 -49.29 -58.36
C LEU A 215 -7.13 -48.28 -58.14
N LEU A 216 -8.02 -48.20 -59.14
CA LEU A 216 -9.25 -47.44 -59.06
C LEU A 216 -10.15 -47.90 -57.90
N LYS A 217 -10.20 -49.19 -57.65
CA LYS A 217 -11.02 -49.74 -56.55
C LYS A 217 -10.40 -49.43 -55.19
N ILE A 218 -9.06 -49.44 -55.09
CA ILE A 218 -8.35 -49.02 -53.87
C ILE A 218 -8.56 -47.54 -53.60
N MET A 219 -8.46 -46.66 -54.58
CA MET A 219 -8.70 -45.23 -54.45
C MET A 219 -10.14 -44.95 -54.05
N ASP A 220 -11.14 -45.60 -54.61
CA ASP A 220 -12.55 -45.45 -54.19
C ASP A 220 -12.79 -45.92 -52.78
N ASP A 221 -12.10 -46.95 -52.30
CA ASP A 221 -12.24 -47.38 -50.89
C ASP A 221 -11.51 -46.47 -49.91
N GLU A 222 -10.39 -45.87 -50.29
CA GLU A 222 -9.73 -44.85 -49.46
C GLU A 222 -10.54 -43.56 -49.40
N GLU A 223 -11.11 -43.11 -50.52
CA GLU A 223 -11.98 -41.94 -50.56
C GLU A 223 -13.22 -42.12 -49.65
N LYS A 224 -13.83 -43.31 -49.66
CA LYS A 224 -14.92 -43.65 -48.74
C LYS A 224 -14.51 -43.61 -47.27
N LYS A 225 -13.31 -44.12 -46.95
CA LYS A 225 -12.76 -44.09 -45.59
C LYS A 225 -12.52 -42.64 -45.11
N VAL A 226 -11.99 -41.78 -45.99
CA VAL A 226 -11.77 -40.36 -45.70
C VAL A 226 -13.10 -39.64 -45.50
N GLN A 227 -14.08 -39.85 -46.38
CA GLN A 227 -15.41 -39.27 -46.23
C GLN A 227 -16.12 -39.75 -44.96
N GLU A 228 -15.93 -41.01 -44.56
CA GLU A 228 -16.48 -41.55 -43.29
C GLU A 228 -15.83 -40.93 -42.07
N LYS A 229 -14.48 -40.73 -42.09
CA LYS A 229 -13.75 -40.00 -41.02
C LYS A 229 -14.21 -38.56 -40.95
N MET A 230 -14.37 -37.85 -42.05
CA MET A 230 -14.86 -36.48 -42.09
C MET A 230 -16.31 -36.36 -41.58
N ARG A 231 -17.17 -37.35 -41.89
CA ARG A 231 -18.54 -37.40 -41.38
C ARG A 231 -18.58 -37.66 -39.88
N LYS A 232 -17.70 -38.51 -39.33
CA LYS A 232 -17.55 -38.75 -37.89
C LYS A 232 -17.00 -37.52 -37.16
N ALA A 233 -16.06 -36.80 -37.79
CA ALA A 233 -15.52 -35.56 -37.24
C ALA A 233 -16.56 -34.44 -37.19
N LYS A 234 -17.42 -34.28 -38.16
CA LYS A 234 -18.54 -33.33 -38.17
C LYS A 234 -19.69 -33.69 -37.22
N GLY A 235 -19.82 -34.97 -36.84
CA GLY A 235 -20.87 -35.42 -35.91
C GLY A 235 -20.59 -35.14 -34.42
N ASN A 236 -19.35 -34.79 -34.06
CA ASN A 236 -18.93 -34.48 -32.70
C ASN A 236 -18.91 -32.98 -32.36
N GLY A 237 -19.68 -32.18 -33.07
CA GLY A 237 -19.89 -30.77 -32.76
C GLY A 237 -20.54 -30.61 -31.37
N LYS A 238 -19.78 -30.08 -30.42
CA LYS A 238 -20.24 -29.76 -29.05
C LYS A 238 -21.51 -28.93 -29.09
N LYS A 239 -22.54 -29.35 -28.34
CA LYS A 239 -23.70 -28.53 -28.05
C LYS A 239 -23.28 -27.25 -27.36
N PRO A 240 -23.86 -26.09 -27.68
CA PRO A 240 -23.55 -24.85 -26.98
C PRO A 240 -23.99 -24.96 -25.53
N ILE A 241 -23.07 -24.62 -24.62
CA ILE A 241 -23.38 -24.42 -23.20
C ILE A 241 -24.21 -23.15 -23.10
N LYS A 242 -25.39 -23.26 -22.53
CA LYS A 242 -26.21 -22.10 -22.18
C LYS A 242 -25.61 -21.46 -20.93
N ASP A 243 -25.15 -20.23 -21.07
CA ASP A 243 -24.84 -19.36 -19.94
C ASP A 243 -26.15 -18.90 -19.30
N TRP A 244 -26.19 -19.02 -17.99
CA TRP A 244 -27.14 -18.39 -17.09
C TRP A 244 -26.48 -17.24 -16.35
#